data_e94e38284b23b7926ed34cb07ed34689
#
_entry.id   e94e38284b23b7926ed34cb07ed34689
#
_cell.length_a   1.000
_cell.length_b   1.000
_cell.length_c   1.000
_cell.angle_alpha   90.00
_cell.angle_beta   90.00
_cell.angle_gamma   90.00
#
_symmetry.space_group_name_H-M   'P 1'
#
loop_
_entity.id
_entity.type
_entity.pdbx_description
1 polymer ?
#
loop_
_entity_poly.entity_id
_entity_poly.type
_entity_poly.pdbx_seq_one_letter_code
_entity_poly.pdbx_strand_id
1 'polypeptide(L)'
;MRKRKSDPMPFKLAVFMLAIGILLGSVFTFGMQYCNKNIPKEECKVVKTQFLAYDEIWHAKPTVSIVEIAIDCTDGNRYFIDGVSINEELRNQLSSLSKNDDITLLIHPNGNAIVEFLNDQTVLLNFDETISKLDEESNGFLFLGIFMYFCALVGLYYTVYHIIRRKTNR
;
A
#
# COMPACT_ATOMS: atom_id res chain seq x y z
N MET A 1 -12.26 50.91 2.36
CA MET A 1 -12.30 49.50 1.88
C MET A 1 -12.68 48.57 2.99
N ARG A 2 -13.92 48.04 3.02
CA ARG A 2 -14.34 47.03 3.99
C ARG A 2 -13.68 45.69 3.60
N LYS A 3 -12.75 45.16 4.40
CA LYS A 3 -12.25 43.81 4.26
C LYS A 3 -13.46 42.86 4.32
N ARG A 4 -13.80 42.16 3.22
CA ARG A 4 -14.73 41.02 3.26
C ARG A 4 -14.16 40.03 4.26
N LYS A 5 -14.82 39.89 5.43
CA LYS A 5 -14.57 38.75 6.30
C LYS A 5 -14.97 37.52 5.50
N SER A 6 -14.00 36.66 5.23
CA SER A 6 -14.30 35.35 4.64
C SER A 6 -15.30 34.66 5.54
N ASP A 7 -16.41 34.21 4.98
CA ASP A 7 -17.39 33.44 5.74
C ASP A 7 -16.72 32.20 6.30
N PRO A 8 -16.93 31.90 7.59
CA PRO A 8 -16.35 30.71 8.19
C PRO A 8 -16.92 29.45 7.51
N MET A 9 -16.11 28.40 7.46
CA MET A 9 -16.51 27.10 6.91
C MET A 9 -17.88 26.67 7.45
N PRO A 10 -18.82 26.17 6.60
CA PRO A 10 -20.12 25.69 7.06
C PRO A 10 -20.00 24.56 8.11
N PHE A 11 -20.85 24.58 9.15
CA PHE A 11 -20.81 23.58 10.23
C PHE A 11 -20.85 22.13 9.73
N LYS A 12 -21.73 21.83 8.76
CA LYS A 12 -21.85 20.49 8.18
C LYS A 12 -20.55 20.04 7.51
N LEU A 13 -19.88 20.94 6.80
CA LEU A 13 -18.59 20.66 6.15
C LEU A 13 -17.47 20.43 7.18
N ALA A 14 -17.46 21.20 8.27
CA ALA A 14 -16.51 21.02 9.36
C ALA A 14 -16.63 19.64 10.03
N VAL A 15 -17.85 19.23 10.34
CA VAL A 15 -18.14 17.90 10.92
C VAL A 15 -17.76 16.78 9.94
N PHE A 16 -18.05 16.97 8.65
CA PHE A 16 -17.70 16.00 7.61
C PHE A 16 -16.19 15.86 7.47
N MET A 17 -15.44 16.97 7.42
CA MET A 17 -13.98 16.94 7.39
C MET A 17 -13.36 16.26 8.62
N LEU A 18 -13.94 16.50 9.81
CA LEU A 18 -13.51 15.85 11.04
C LEU A 18 -13.69 14.33 10.94
N ALA A 19 -14.89 13.88 10.58
CA ALA A 19 -15.21 12.45 10.51
C ALA A 19 -14.37 11.71 9.45
N ILE A 20 -14.33 12.24 8.23
CA ILE A 20 -13.54 11.65 7.12
C ILE A 20 -12.05 11.71 7.40
N GLY A 21 -11.54 12.82 7.94
CA GLY A 21 -10.11 12.95 8.24
C GLY A 21 -9.64 11.95 9.29
N ILE A 22 -10.45 11.67 10.34
CA ILE A 22 -10.14 10.63 11.31
C ILE A 22 -10.19 9.24 10.67
N LEU A 23 -11.26 8.93 9.91
CA LEU A 23 -11.45 7.62 9.30
C LEU A 23 -10.34 7.30 8.31
N LEU A 24 -10.11 8.17 7.32
CA LEU A 24 -9.06 7.97 6.31
C LEU A 24 -7.66 8.05 6.90
N GLY A 25 -7.42 8.98 7.84
CA GLY A 25 -6.16 9.06 8.57
C GLY A 25 -5.83 7.74 9.27
N SER A 26 -6.81 7.11 9.91
CA SER A 26 -6.62 5.81 10.57
C SER A 26 -6.39 4.67 9.59
N VAL A 27 -7.13 4.62 8.48
CA VAL A 27 -6.94 3.61 7.43
C VAL A 27 -5.54 3.69 6.83
N PHE A 28 -5.07 4.89 6.47
CA PHE A 28 -3.76 5.06 5.86
C PHE A 28 -2.62 4.83 6.87
N THR A 29 -2.75 5.32 8.11
CA THR A 29 -1.68 5.20 9.10
C THR A 29 -1.56 3.79 9.69
N PHE A 30 -2.68 3.12 9.97
CA PHE A 30 -2.65 1.81 10.65
C PHE A 30 -2.92 0.65 9.70
N GLY A 31 -3.84 0.80 8.74
CA GLY A 31 -4.21 -0.28 7.83
C GLY A 31 -3.10 -0.57 6.82
N MET A 32 -2.58 0.46 6.18
CA MET A 32 -1.58 0.30 5.11
C MET A 32 -0.16 0.04 5.64
N GLN A 33 0.22 0.62 6.79
CA GLN A 33 1.51 0.31 7.41
C GLN A 33 1.63 -1.14 7.88
N TYR A 34 0.53 -1.76 8.32
CA TYR A 34 0.57 -3.14 8.80
C TYR A 34 0.93 -4.14 7.69
N CYS A 35 0.54 -3.83 6.44
CA CYS A 35 0.80 -4.70 5.30
C CYS A 35 2.25 -4.60 4.76
N ASN A 36 2.92 -3.46 4.95
CA ASN A 36 4.21 -3.14 4.30
C ASN A 36 5.31 -2.84 5.33
N LYS A 37 5.31 -3.54 6.46
CA LYS A 37 6.32 -3.32 7.49
C LYS A 37 7.67 -3.89 7.04
N ASN A 38 8.74 -3.11 7.28
CA ASN A 38 10.11 -3.60 7.13
C ASN A 38 10.32 -4.87 7.98
N ILE A 39 10.57 -6.00 7.32
CA ILE A 39 10.66 -7.32 7.94
C ILE A 39 12.06 -7.84 7.72
N PRO A 40 12.74 -8.33 8.76
CA PRO A 40 14.03 -8.98 8.60
C PRO A 40 13.87 -10.25 7.75
N LYS A 41 14.88 -10.52 6.93
CA LYS A 41 14.88 -11.65 5.98
C LYS A 41 14.65 -12.99 6.67
N GLU A 42 15.09 -13.11 7.91
CA GLU A 42 14.97 -14.31 8.74
C GLU A 42 13.53 -14.64 9.15
N GLU A 43 12.63 -13.66 9.13
CA GLU A 43 11.22 -13.86 9.43
C GLU A 43 10.42 -14.33 8.21
N CYS A 44 11.00 -14.21 7.01
CA CYS A 44 10.35 -14.62 5.78
C CYS A 44 10.36 -16.15 5.61
N LYS A 45 9.28 -16.67 5.02
CA LYS A 45 9.15 -18.09 4.77
C LYS A 45 9.86 -18.46 3.47
N VAL A 46 10.83 -19.38 3.55
CA VAL A 46 11.48 -19.96 2.37
C VAL A 46 10.61 -21.08 1.80
N VAL A 47 10.28 -20.99 0.52
CA VAL A 47 9.55 -22.00 -0.25
C VAL A 47 10.42 -22.46 -1.40
N LYS A 48 10.75 -23.73 -1.46
CA LYS A 48 11.41 -24.40 -2.59
C LYS A 48 10.37 -25.21 -3.33
N THR A 49 10.18 -24.91 -4.59
CA THR A 49 9.14 -25.50 -5.43
C THR A 49 9.53 -25.43 -6.89
N GLN A 50 8.64 -25.85 -7.79
CA GLN A 50 8.87 -25.73 -9.23
C GLN A 50 7.87 -24.78 -9.85
N PHE A 51 8.34 -24.01 -10.80
CA PHE A 51 7.55 -23.07 -11.57
C PHE A 51 6.59 -23.82 -12.51
N LEU A 52 5.32 -23.41 -12.54
CA LEU A 52 4.34 -23.92 -13.50
C LEU A 52 3.96 -22.89 -14.55
N ALA A 53 3.57 -21.72 -14.13
CA ALA A 53 3.12 -20.63 -14.97
C ALA A 53 3.13 -19.30 -14.19
N TYR A 54 2.98 -18.18 -14.90
CA TYR A 54 2.66 -16.90 -14.31
C TYR A 54 1.53 -16.21 -15.09
N ASP A 55 0.76 -15.39 -14.37
CA ASP A 55 -0.30 -14.56 -14.91
C ASP A 55 -0.15 -13.12 -14.43
N GLU A 56 -0.37 -12.14 -15.34
CA GLU A 56 -0.52 -10.74 -14.94
C GLU A 56 -1.96 -10.45 -14.55
N ILE A 57 -2.18 -10.05 -13.31
CA ILE A 57 -3.50 -9.69 -12.78
C ILE A 57 -3.66 -8.17 -12.82
N TRP A 58 -4.61 -7.71 -13.62
CA TRP A 58 -4.89 -6.29 -13.78
C TRP A 58 -6.07 -5.88 -12.89
N HIS A 59 -5.78 -5.09 -11.87
CA HIS A 59 -6.82 -4.46 -11.04
C HIS A 59 -7.15 -3.08 -11.63
N ALA A 60 -8.23 -3.01 -12.43
CA ALA A 60 -8.71 -1.75 -12.98
C ALA A 60 -9.27 -0.87 -11.85
N LYS A 61 -8.56 0.18 -11.49
CA LYS A 61 -9.07 1.28 -10.66
C LYS A 61 -9.29 2.53 -11.53
N PRO A 62 -10.21 3.44 -11.17
CA PRO A 62 -10.54 4.59 -12.02
C PRO A 62 -9.36 5.50 -12.38
N THR A 63 -8.29 5.49 -11.60
CA THR A 63 -7.14 6.39 -11.75
C THR A 63 -5.80 5.72 -11.97
N VAL A 64 -5.65 4.44 -11.56
CA VAL A 64 -4.39 3.70 -11.66
C VAL A 64 -4.70 2.23 -11.90
N SER A 65 -4.06 1.62 -12.89
CA SER A 65 -4.06 0.15 -13.03
C SER A 65 -2.94 -0.41 -12.16
N ILE A 66 -3.30 -1.19 -11.15
CA ILE A 66 -2.34 -1.96 -10.37
C ILE A 66 -2.19 -3.31 -11.07
N VAL A 67 -0.95 -3.68 -11.36
CA VAL A 67 -0.59 -4.97 -11.93
C VAL A 67 0.07 -5.79 -10.84
N GLU A 68 -0.39 -7.01 -10.64
CA GLU A 68 0.28 -8.01 -9.82
C GLU A 68 0.68 -9.17 -10.72
N ILE A 69 1.78 -9.83 -10.44
CA ILE A 69 2.13 -11.08 -11.12
C ILE A 69 1.87 -12.23 -10.15
N ALA A 70 0.99 -13.14 -10.55
CA ALA A 70 0.76 -14.39 -9.85
C ALA A 70 1.66 -15.47 -10.39
N ILE A 71 2.34 -16.21 -9.51
CA ILE A 71 3.21 -17.34 -9.83
C ILE A 71 2.52 -18.61 -9.34
N ASP A 72 2.21 -19.52 -10.25
CA ASP A 72 1.66 -20.83 -9.96
C ASP A 72 2.81 -21.84 -9.78
N CYS A 73 2.76 -22.63 -8.72
CA CYS A 73 3.80 -23.56 -8.34
C CYS A 73 3.29 -24.99 -8.22
N THR A 74 4.19 -25.99 -8.30
CA THR A 74 3.85 -27.42 -8.18
C THR A 74 3.38 -27.84 -6.80
N ASP A 75 3.63 -27.02 -5.77
CA ASP A 75 3.09 -27.23 -4.41
C ASP A 75 1.58 -26.93 -4.29
N GLY A 76 0.94 -26.50 -5.40
CA GLY A 76 -0.48 -26.18 -5.47
C GLY A 76 -0.82 -24.79 -4.93
N ASN A 77 0.17 -24.00 -4.53
CA ASN A 77 -0.03 -22.63 -4.06
C ASN A 77 0.20 -21.63 -5.18
N ARG A 78 -0.43 -20.47 -5.01
CA ARG A 78 -0.24 -19.28 -5.85
C ARG A 78 0.40 -18.18 -5.00
N TYR A 79 1.50 -17.63 -5.49
CA TYR A 79 2.26 -16.56 -4.85
C TYR A 79 2.21 -15.31 -5.71
N PHE A 80 2.40 -14.11 -5.13
CA PHE A 80 2.19 -12.85 -5.82
C PHE A 80 3.42 -11.96 -5.73
N ILE A 81 3.78 -11.34 -6.85
CA ILE A 81 4.76 -10.25 -6.90
C ILE A 81 3.98 -8.95 -6.94
N ASP A 82 4.26 -8.07 -5.99
CA ASP A 82 3.62 -6.76 -5.90
C ASP A 82 4.00 -5.86 -7.08
N GLY A 83 3.03 -5.04 -7.53
CA GLY A 83 3.16 -4.16 -8.67
C GLY A 83 4.34 -3.19 -8.62
N VAL A 84 4.72 -2.74 -7.42
CA VAL A 84 5.86 -1.83 -7.22
C VAL A 84 7.22 -2.46 -7.61
N SER A 85 7.30 -3.78 -7.58
CA SER A 85 8.50 -4.54 -7.91
C SER A 85 8.56 -4.99 -9.36
N ILE A 86 7.47 -4.82 -10.13
CA ILE A 86 7.37 -5.27 -11.50
C ILE A 86 8.06 -4.27 -12.44
N ASN A 87 9.01 -4.77 -13.22
CA ASN A 87 9.68 -4.04 -14.29
C ASN A 87 9.80 -4.91 -15.56
N GLU A 88 10.28 -4.35 -16.67
CA GLU A 88 10.45 -5.09 -17.94
C GLU A 88 11.47 -6.23 -17.82
N GLU A 89 12.51 -6.04 -17.04
CA GLU A 89 13.54 -7.05 -16.83
C GLU A 89 12.97 -8.29 -16.15
N LEU A 90 12.21 -8.10 -15.06
CA LEU A 90 11.52 -9.19 -14.38
C LEU A 90 10.54 -9.93 -15.31
N ARG A 91 9.78 -9.21 -16.13
CA ARG A 91 8.88 -9.83 -17.13
C ARG A 91 9.64 -10.70 -18.14
N ASN A 92 10.76 -10.20 -18.66
CA ASN A 92 11.59 -10.92 -19.59
C ASN A 92 12.20 -12.18 -18.93
N GLN A 93 12.67 -12.08 -17.71
CA GLN A 93 13.19 -13.21 -16.93
C GLN A 93 12.10 -14.25 -16.65
N LEU A 94 10.90 -13.84 -16.21
CA LEU A 94 9.77 -14.74 -15.99
C LEU A 94 9.34 -15.45 -17.28
N SER A 95 9.33 -14.75 -18.41
CA SER A 95 8.99 -15.34 -19.72
C SER A 95 10.02 -16.35 -20.21
N SER A 96 11.24 -16.31 -19.70
CA SER A 96 12.33 -17.27 -20.03
C SER A 96 12.28 -18.53 -19.18
N LEU A 97 11.51 -18.54 -18.07
CA LEU A 97 11.37 -19.72 -17.24
C LEU A 97 10.63 -20.84 -17.97
N SER A 98 11.12 -22.05 -17.78
CA SER A 98 10.48 -23.25 -18.28
C SER A 98 9.61 -23.90 -17.20
N LYS A 99 8.55 -24.58 -17.63
CA LYS A 99 7.74 -25.37 -16.71
C LYS A 99 8.59 -26.44 -16.02
N ASN A 100 8.46 -26.53 -14.70
CA ASN A 100 9.20 -27.36 -13.77
C ASN A 100 10.64 -26.92 -13.48
N ASP A 101 11.02 -25.68 -13.84
CA ASP A 101 12.27 -25.10 -13.33
C ASP A 101 12.22 -25.02 -11.81
N ASP A 102 13.30 -25.41 -11.15
CA ASP A 102 13.42 -25.31 -9.71
C ASP A 102 13.58 -23.86 -9.27
N ILE A 103 12.70 -23.41 -8.40
CA ILE A 103 12.67 -22.05 -7.90
C ILE A 103 12.68 -22.01 -6.38
N THR A 104 13.27 -20.94 -5.85
CA THR A 104 13.23 -20.64 -4.42
C THR A 104 12.59 -19.26 -4.24
N LEU A 105 11.51 -19.24 -3.47
CA LEU A 105 10.76 -18.03 -3.14
C LEU A 105 10.96 -17.69 -1.68
N LEU A 106 11.17 -16.42 -1.39
CA LEU A 106 11.07 -15.88 -0.05
C LEU A 106 9.74 -15.15 0.06
N ILE A 107 8.89 -15.60 0.95
CA ILE A 107 7.50 -15.15 1.09
C ILE A 107 7.36 -14.30 2.35
N HIS A 108 6.69 -13.18 2.21
CA HIS A 108 6.35 -12.29 3.31
C HIS A 108 5.51 -13.03 4.38
N PRO A 109 5.83 -12.93 5.69
CA PRO A 109 5.18 -13.71 6.74
C PRO A 109 3.68 -13.44 6.88
N ASN A 110 3.22 -12.26 6.48
CA ASN A 110 1.81 -11.85 6.60
C ASN A 110 0.96 -12.18 5.37
N GLY A 111 1.46 -13.00 4.42
CA GLY A 111 0.69 -13.31 3.21
C GLY A 111 1.42 -14.23 2.24
N ASN A 112 1.05 -14.13 0.97
CA ASN A 112 1.65 -14.88 -0.14
C ASN A 112 2.47 -13.98 -1.09
N ALA A 113 2.88 -12.79 -0.60
CA ALA A 113 3.69 -11.87 -1.38
C ALA A 113 5.14 -12.36 -1.44
N ILE A 114 5.68 -12.44 -2.66
CA ILE A 114 7.08 -12.79 -2.92
C ILE A 114 7.94 -11.55 -2.69
N VAL A 115 8.93 -11.65 -1.81
CA VAL A 115 9.91 -10.60 -1.54
C VAL A 115 11.29 -10.90 -2.10
N GLU A 116 11.58 -12.15 -2.43
CA GLU A 116 12.76 -12.58 -3.18
C GLU A 116 12.40 -13.76 -4.07
N PHE A 117 12.93 -13.79 -5.29
CA PHE A 117 12.71 -14.87 -6.23
C PHE A 117 14.04 -15.28 -6.87
N LEU A 118 14.37 -16.54 -6.72
CA LEU A 118 15.58 -17.16 -7.25
C LEU A 118 15.20 -18.32 -8.19
N ASN A 119 15.84 -18.37 -9.35
CA ASN A 119 15.87 -19.55 -10.22
C ASN A 119 17.30 -20.04 -10.27
N ASP A 120 17.54 -21.22 -9.72
CA ASP A 120 18.90 -21.76 -9.47
C ASP A 120 19.77 -20.75 -8.73
N GLN A 121 20.76 -20.15 -9.40
CA GLN A 121 21.67 -19.12 -8.85
C GLN A 121 21.34 -17.71 -9.34
N THR A 122 20.32 -17.56 -10.18
CA THR A 122 19.93 -16.26 -10.73
C THR A 122 18.87 -15.61 -9.86
N VAL A 123 19.15 -14.38 -9.42
CA VAL A 123 18.20 -13.56 -8.65
C VAL A 123 17.28 -12.85 -9.64
N LEU A 124 16.01 -13.23 -9.68
CA LEU A 124 14.97 -12.57 -10.50
C LEU A 124 14.37 -11.36 -9.75
N LEU A 125 14.18 -11.51 -8.45
CA LEU A 125 13.69 -10.45 -7.58
C LEU A 125 14.58 -10.39 -6.34
N ASN A 126 15.18 -9.21 -6.08
CA ASN A 126 16.09 -9.00 -4.97
C ASN A 126 15.34 -8.56 -3.72
N PHE A 127 15.63 -9.18 -2.58
CA PHE A 127 15.00 -8.90 -1.29
C PHE A 127 15.14 -7.43 -0.88
N ASP A 128 16.37 -6.90 -0.84
CA ASP A 128 16.64 -5.55 -0.33
C ASP A 128 15.97 -4.48 -1.20
N GLU A 129 15.99 -4.66 -2.52
CA GLU A 129 15.33 -3.76 -3.47
C GLU A 129 13.80 -3.80 -3.31
N THR A 130 13.23 -4.99 -3.15
CA THR A 130 11.78 -5.18 -2.99
C THR A 130 11.29 -4.55 -1.69
N ILE A 131 11.98 -4.82 -0.57
CA ILE A 131 11.62 -4.22 0.72
C ILE A 131 11.78 -2.70 0.69
N SER A 132 12.84 -2.17 0.06
CA SER A 132 13.02 -0.73 -0.07
C SER A 132 11.86 -0.06 -0.83
N LYS A 133 11.37 -0.67 -1.92
CA LYS A 133 10.21 -0.17 -2.69
C LYS A 133 8.91 -0.23 -1.90
N LEU A 134 8.69 -1.31 -1.16
CA LEU A 134 7.53 -1.45 -0.27
C LEU A 134 7.54 -0.42 0.86
N ASP A 135 8.72 -0.15 1.45
CA ASP A 135 8.90 0.87 2.47
C ASP A 135 8.63 2.28 1.92
N GLU A 136 9.08 2.57 0.69
CA GLU A 136 8.83 3.86 0.03
C GLU A 136 7.32 4.09 -0.19
N GLU A 137 6.60 3.07 -0.67
CA GLU A 137 5.15 3.12 -0.82
C GLU A 137 4.44 3.31 0.53
N SER A 138 4.87 2.56 1.56
CA SER A 138 4.35 2.66 2.93
C SER A 138 4.52 4.07 3.51
N ASN A 139 5.68 4.70 3.29
CA ASN A 139 5.95 6.07 3.71
C ASN A 139 5.01 7.07 3.00
N GLY A 140 4.68 6.85 1.73
CA GLY A 140 3.69 7.64 1.00
C GLY A 140 2.31 7.60 1.66
N PHE A 141 1.85 6.42 2.07
CA PHE A 141 0.58 6.26 2.79
C PHE A 141 0.62 6.89 4.19
N LEU A 142 1.73 6.80 4.91
CA LEU A 142 1.90 7.47 6.19
C LEU A 142 1.76 9.00 6.05
N PHE A 143 2.40 9.58 5.03
CA PHE A 143 2.29 11.00 4.74
C PHE A 143 0.84 11.43 4.46
N LEU A 144 0.13 10.64 3.67
CA LEU A 144 -1.29 10.88 3.38
C LEU A 144 -2.15 10.77 4.64
N GLY A 145 -1.88 9.80 5.50
CA GLY A 145 -2.55 9.64 6.79
C GLY A 145 -2.37 10.85 7.70
N ILE A 146 -1.14 11.36 7.83
CA ILE A 146 -0.84 12.57 8.60
C ILE A 146 -1.58 13.79 8.03
N PHE A 147 -1.60 13.95 6.71
CA PHE A 147 -2.35 15.02 6.05
C PHE A 147 -3.85 14.94 6.34
N MET A 148 -4.43 13.74 6.33
CA MET A 148 -5.85 13.53 6.68
C MET A 148 -6.14 13.88 8.14
N TYR A 149 -5.24 13.58 9.09
CA TYR A 149 -5.38 14.03 10.47
C TYR A 149 -5.29 15.55 10.60
N PHE A 150 -4.44 16.21 9.82
CA PHE A 150 -4.42 17.67 9.77
C PHE A 150 -5.76 18.24 9.30
N CYS A 151 -6.37 17.67 8.26
CA CYS A 151 -7.72 18.04 7.83
C CYS A 151 -8.76 17.83 8.94
N ALA A 152 -8.65 16.74 9.71
CA ALA A 152 -9.53 16.49 10.86
C ALA A 152 -9.37 17.57 11.95
N LEU A 153 -8.16 18.02 12.26
CA LEU A 153 -7.91 19.09 13.21
C LEU A 153 -8.55 20.42 12.78
N VAL A 154 -8.47 20.76 11.48
CA VAL A 154 -9.14 21.93 10.91
C VAL A 154 -10.66 21.79 11.06
N GLY A 155 -11.22 20.62 10.74
CA GLY A 155 -12.64 20.31 10.94
C GLY A 155 -13.07 20.44 12.40
N LEU A 156 -12.26 19.95 13.35
CA LEU A 156 -12.49 20.09 14.79
C LEU A 156 -12.52 21.55 15.23
N TYR A 157 -11.54 22.34 14.80
CA TYR A 157 -11.46 23.76 15.11
C TYR A 157 -12.74 24.51 14.70
N TYR A 158 -13.20 24.33 13.47
CA TYR A 158 -14.42 24.99 12.99
C TYR A 158 -15.68 24.44 13.65
N THR A 159 -15.74 23.16 13.97
CA THR A 159 -16.85 22.56 14.71
C THR A 159 -16.98 23.19 16.11
N VAL A 160 -15.88 23.28 16.84
CA VAL A 160 -15.84 23.92 18.18
C VAL A 160 -16.19 25.40 18.08
N TYR A 161 -15.64 26.11 17.10
CA TYR A 161 -15.97 27.52 16.84
C TYR A 161 -17.49 27.74 16.67
N HIS A 162 -18.16 26.92 15.89
CA HIS A 162 -19.60 27.03 15.67
C HIS A 162 -20.40 26.72 16.93
N ILE A 163 -19.97 25.74 17.75
CA ILE A 163 -20.65 25.40 19.01
C ILE A 163 -20.56 26.56 20.01
N ILE A 164 -19.36 27.14 20.17
CA ILE A 164 -19.16 28.27 21.08
C ILE A 164 -19.99 29.46 20.62
N ARG A 165 -19.94 29.82 19.34
CA ARG A 165 -20.71 30.94 18.78
C ARG A 165 -22.21 30.78 18.96
N ARG A 166 -22.76 29.56 18.85
CA ARG A 166 -24.17 29.29 19.13
C ARG A 166 -24.55 29.48 20.59
N LYS A 167 -23.63 29.14 21.52
CA LYS A 167 -23.88 29.36 22.96
C LYS A 167 -23.85 30.83 23.35
N THR A 168 -22.99 31.64 22.71
CA THR A 168 -22.83 33.06 23.01
C THR A 168 -23.98 33.91 22.45
N ASN A 169 -24.69 33.41 21.41
CA ASN A 169 -25.82 34.10 20.78
C ASN A 169 -27.21 33.67 21.33
N ARG A 170 -27.23 32.88 22.40
CA ARG A 170 -28.44 32.55 23.20
C ARG A 170 -28.40 33.29 24.53
#